data_1f9b188726c80375a465b9b6de2c668f
#
_entry.id   1f9b188726c80375a465b9b6de2c668f
#
_cell.length_a   1.000
_cell.length_b   1.000
_cell.length_c   1.000
_cell.angle_alpha   90.00
_cell.angle_beta   90.00
_cell.angle_gamma   90.00
#
_symmetry.space_group_name_H-M   'P 1'
#
loop_
_entity.id
_entity.type
_entity.pdbx_description
1 polymer ?
#
loop_
_entity_poly.entity_id
_entity_poly.type
_entity_poly.pdbx_seq_one_letter_code
_entity_poly.pdbx_strand_id
1 'polypeptide(L)' 'MKEYAVQKQLVGVDTNSGDPNWAKRQIWVYKLNSEDTVDDFDTLSEAQTKRDELDSNDPTTRVYRVVRVIDKFNFEII' A
#
# COMPACT_ATOMS: atom_id res chain seq x y z
N MET A 1 14.97 -2.96 4.23
CA MET A 1 13.90 -2.85 3.22
C MET A 1 14.55 -2.43 1.91
N LYS A 2 14.12 -3.01 0.81
CA LYS A 2 14.60 -2.64 -0.52
C LYS A 2 14.12 -1.24 -0.91
N GLU A 3 14.59 -0.73 -2.05
CA GLU A 3 14.36 0.66 -2.43
C GLU A 3 12.89 1.01 -2.75
N TYR A 4 12.13 0.05 -3.27
CA TYR A 4 10.73 0.26 -3.65
C TYR A 4 9.82 -0.72 -2.93
N ALA A 5 8.61 -0.27 -2.64
CA ALA A 5 7.59 -1.11 -2.00
C ALA A 5 6.21 -0.75 -2.51
N VAL A 6 5.26 -1.63 -2.28
CA VAL A 6 3.85 -1.41 -2.59
C VAL A 6 3.09 -1.12 -1.31
N GLN A 7 2.25 -0.09 -1.36
CA GLN A 7 1.31 0.23 -0.29
C GLN A 7 -0.12 -0.01 -0.75
N LYS A 8 -0.97 -0.38 0.18
CA LYS A 8 -2.41 -0.51 -0.06
C LYS A 8 -3.17 0.51 0.77
N GLN A 9 -4.26 1.02 0.21
CA GLN A 9 -5.19 1.86 0.93
C GLN A 9 -6.11 0.98 1.76
N LEU A 10 -6.16 1.26 3.06
CA LEU A 10 -7.21 0.72 3.90
C LEU A 10 -8.40 1.64 3.80
N VAL A 11 -9.49 1.13 3.22
CA VAL A 11 -10.77 1.81 3.33
C VAL A 11 -11.21 1.61 4.76
N GLY A 12 -11.24 2.69 5.53
CA GLY A 12 -11.63 2.64 6.91
C GLY A 12 -13.04 2.09 7.04
N VAL A 13 -13.16 1.01 7.76
CA VAL A 13 -14.41 0.28 7.92
C VAL A 13 -14.89 0.31 9.36
N ASP A 14 -14.33 1.16 10.20
CA ASP A 14 -14.80 1.27 11.56
C ASP A 14 -15.99 2.24 11.60
N THR A 15 -17.16 1.68 11.35
CA THR A 15 -18.42 2.40 11.44
C THR A 15 -18.79 2.77 12.88
N ASN A 16 -18.07 2.26 13.87
CA ASN A 16 -18.32 2.49 15.28
C ASN A 16 -17.48 3.63 15.87
N SER A 17 -16.58 4.22 15.09
CA SER A 17 -15.70 5.28 15.59
C SER A 17 -16.44 6.55 16.02
N GLY A 18 -17.63 6.77 15.52
CA GLY A 18 -18.37 8.00 15.77
C GLY A 18 -17.75 9.25 15.15
N ASP A 19 -16.64 9.11 14.46
CA ASP A 19 -15.96 10.21 13.78
C ASP A 19 -16.52 10.38 12.37
N PRO A 20 -17.22 11.48 12.05
CA PRO A 20 -17.81 11.67 10.72
C PRO A 20 -16.76 11.78 9.61
N ASN A 21 -15.51 12.01 9.95
CA ASN A 21 -14.41 12.09 9.00
C ASN A 21 -13.65 10.79 8.85
N TRP A 22 -13.98 9.79 9.64
CA TRP A 22 -13.28 8.50 9.62
C TRP A 22 -13.28 7.85 8.24
N ALA A 23 -14.43 7.80 7.59
CA ALA A 23 -14.59 7.22 6.27
C ALA A 23 -13.83 7.98 5.16
N LYS A 24 -13.42 9.22 5.44
CA LYS A 24 -12.67 10.05 4.51
C LYS A 24 -11.16 9.96 4.73
N ARG A 25 -10.71 9.32 5.80
CA ARG A 25 -9.28 9.15 6.04
C ARG A 25 -8.74 8.07 5.13
N GLN A 26 -7.84 8.47 4.25
CA GLN A 26 -7.08 7.55 3.44
C GLN A 26 -5.87 7.08 4.25
N ILE A 27 -5.95 5.86 4.74
CA ILE A 27 -4.85 5.25 5.47
C ILE A 27 -4.11 4.32 4.51
N TRP A 28 -2.82 4.56 4.35
CA TRP A 28 -1.97 3.72 3.52
C TRP A 28 -1.07 2.88 4.41
N VAL A 29 -0.98 1.61 4.10
CA VAL A 29 -0.10 0.67 4.80
C VAL A 29 0.73 -0.10 3.79
N TYR A 30 1.91 -0.55 4.21
CA TYR A 30 2.70 -1.43 3.36
C TYR A 30 1.99 -2.76 3.18
N LYS A 31 1.96 -3.22 1.93
CA LYS A 31 1.44 -4.54 1.64
C LYS A 31 2.41 -5.59 2.15
N LEU A 32 1.90 -6.55 2.90
CA LEU A 32 2.67 -7.68 3.38
C LEU A 32 2.54 -8.86 2.41
N ASN A 33 3.59 -9.65 2.32
CA ASN A 33 3.59 -10.90 1.59
C ASN A 33 3.08 -12.05 2.48
N SER A 34 3.10 -13.29 1.97
CA SER A 34 2.64 -14.47 2.72
C SER A 34 3.46 -14.78 3.96
N GLU A 35 4.64 -14.19 4.11
CA GLU A 35 5.51 -14.37 5.27
C GLU A 35 5.39 -13.22 6.28
N ASP A 36 4.41 -12.36 6.14
CA ASP A 36 4.17 -11.17 6.96
C ASP A 36 5.33 -10.15 6.95
N THR A 37 6.11 -10.15 5.88
CA THR A 37 7.12 -9.12 5.64
C THR A 37 6.67 -8.17 4.54
N VAL A 38 7.23 -6.95 4.52
CA VAL A 38 6.89 -5.97 3.50
C VAL A 38 7.27 -6.49 2.11
N ASP A 39 6.35 -6.33 1.17
CA ASP A 39 6.56 -6.70 -0.23
C ASP A 39 7.38 -5.60 -0.90
N ASP A 40 8.70 -5.74 -0.88
CA ASP A 40 9.64 -4.75 -1.38
C ASP A 40 10.44 -5.26 -2.59
N PHE A 41 10.98 -4.33 -3.37
CA PHE A 41 11.61 -4.62 -4.66
C PHE A 41 12.86 -3.76 -4.86
N ASP A 42 13.82 -4.30 -5.61
CA ASP A 42 15.05 -3.58 -5.93
C ASP A 42 14.86 -2.53 -7.02
N THR A 43 13.89 -2.73 -7.90
CA THR A 43 13.65 -1.83 -9.03
C THR A 43 12.22 -1.32 -9.06
N LEU A 44 12.04 -0.13 -9.63
CA LEU A 44 10.73 0.46 -9.85
C LEU A 44 9.86 -0.41 -10.74
N SER A 45 10.44 -0.99 -11.78
CA SER A 45 9.73 -1.86 -12.73
C SER A 45 9.11 -3.07 -12.04
N GLU A 46 9.84 -3.71 -11.15
CA GLU A 46 9.33 -4.85 -10.39
C GLU A 46 8.17 -4.45 -9.47
N ALA A 47 8.31 -3.32 -8.79
CA ALA A 47 7.26 -2.80 -7.90
C ALA A 47 5.99 -2.43 -8.69
N GLN A 48 6.13 -1.79 -9.84
CA GLN A 48 5.00 -1.44 -10.71
C GLN A 48 4.30 -2.69 -11.26
N THR A 49 5.07 -3.71 -11.65
CA THR A 49 4.53 -4.99 -12.10
C THR A 49 3.70 -5.65 -11.00
N LYS A 50 4.19 -5.64 -9.77
CA LYS A 50 3.45 -6.19 -8.63
C LYS A 50 2.18 -5.41 -8.35
N ARG A 51 2.24 -4.07 -8.40
CA ARG A 51 1.05 -3.24 -8.24
C ARG A 51 -0.01 -3.56 -9.30
N ASP A 52 0.38 -3.67 -10.55
CA ASP A 52 -0.55 -3.96 -11.65
C ASP A 52 -1.17 -5.36 -11.50
N GLU A 53 -0.40 -6.33 -11.05
CA GLU A 53 -0.89 -7.67 -10.75
C GLU A 53 -1.95 -7.65 -9.64
N LEU A 54 -1.69 -6.89 -8.56
CA LEU A 54 -2.63 -6.76 -7.45
C LEU A 54 -3.91 -6.03 -7.88
N ASP A 55 -3.80 -4.99 -8.68
CA ASP A 55 -4.96 -4.27 -9.22
C ASP A 55 -5.81 -5.18 -10.11
N SER A 56 -5.20 -6.06 -10.89
CA SER A 56 -5.91 -7.00 -11.74
C SER A 56 -6.64 -8.08 -10.95
N ASN A 57 -6.08 -8.50 -9.82
CA ASN A 57 -6.65 -9.56 -8.99
C ASN A 57 -7.75 -9.07 -8.04
N ASP A 58 -7.74 -7.79 -7.70
CA ASP A 58 -8.71 -7.20 -6.77
C ASP A 58 -9.15 -5.81 -7.24
N PRO A 59 -9.90 -5.73 -8.35
CA PRO A 59 -10.21 -4.46 -8.98
C PRO A 59 -11.24 -3.59 -8.23
N THR A 60 -11.92 -4.13 -7.24
CA THR A 60 -13.13 -3.46 -6.71
C THR A 60 -12.98 -2.88 -5.31
N THR A 61 -12.00 -3.30 -4.53
CA THR A 61 -12.00 -3.01 -3.09
C THR A 61 -10.72 -2.38 -2.57
N ARG A 62 -9.63 -2.39 -3.33
CA ARG A 62 -8.34 -1.90 -2.83
C ARG A 62 -7.59 -1.11 -3.90
N VAL A 63 -7.02 -0.01 -3.46
CA VAL A 63 -6.12 0.79 -4.29
C VAL A 63 -4.70 0.54 -3.82
N TYR A 64 -3.80 0.33 -4.77
CA TYR A 64 -2.38 0.09 -4.52
C TYR A 64 -1.54 1.21 -5.12
N ARG A 65 -0.44 1.52 -4.49
CA ARG A 65 0.54 2.46 -5.03
C ARG A 65 1.96 1.99 -4.78
N VAL A 66 2.87 2.44 -5.62
CA VAL A 66 4.31 2.20 -5.44
C VAL A 66 4.91 3.40 -4.71
N VAL A 67 5.79 3.13 -3.78
CA VAL A 67 6.55 4.15 -3.07
C VAL A 67 8.04 3.83 -3.15
N ARG A 68 8.86 4.88 -3.12
CA ARG A 68 10.29 4.75 -2.93
C ARG A 68 10.61 4.90 -1.46
N VAL A 69 11.23 3.89 -0.89
CA VAL A 69 11.56 3.88 0.53
C VAL A 69 12.82 4.69 0.77
N ILE A 70 12.73 5.69 1.63
CA ILE A 70 13.88 6.52 2.01
C ILE A 70 14.54 5.95 3.25
N ASP A 71 13.74 5.72 4.30
CA ASP A 71 14.19 5.11 5.52
C ASP A 71 13.01 4.38 6.21
N LYS A 72 13.21 3.95 7.44
CA LYS A 72 12.21 3.19 8.20
C LYS A 72 10.87 3.92 8.35
N PHE A 73 10.87 5.24 8.36
CA PHE A 73 9.69 6.06 8.63
C PHE A 73 9.28 6.95 7.45
N ASN A 74 10.13 7.10 6.44
CA ASN A 74 9.91 8.03 5.34
C ASN A 74 9.91 7.32 3.99
N PHE A 75 9.05 7.80 3.11
CA PHE A 75 8.94 7.30 1.74
C PHE A 75 8.47 8.42 0.82
N GLU A 76 8.68 8.23 -0.49
CA GLU A 76 8.17 9.12 -1.53
C GLU A 76 7.15 8.37 -2.37
N ILE A 77 6.02 9.02 -2.66
CA ILE A 77 5.01 8.48 -3.57
C ILE A 77 5.50 8.68 -5.01
N ILE A 78 5.41 7.63 -5.78
CA ILE A 78 5.79 7.67 -7.20
C ILE A 78 4.56 7.92 -8.06
#